data_574c5ad7d7df3dd53ecb2a98376de205
#
_entry.id   574c5ad7d7df3dd53ecb2a98376de205
#
_cell.length_a   1.000
_cell.length_b   1.000
_cell.length_c   1.000
_cell.angle_alpha   90.00
_cell.angle_beta   90.00
_cell.angle_gamma   90.00
#
_symmetry.space_group_name_H-M   'P 1'
#
loop_
_entity.id
_entity.type
_entity.pdbx_description
1 polymer ?
#
loop_
_entity_poly.entity_id
_entity_poly.type
_entity_poly.pdbx_seq_one_letter_code
_entity_poly.pdbx_strand_id
1 'polypeptide(L)'
;VLMGVLMLVASLVVALPFAASLPMMYFLVPAIAALIWGVLLVVVMAKCPRTGAVFVPFVVYAAYFLASGSVYVAAMIVVAGLLSECVLLGGGYASTVRGFVPVLLLSWINAMGSTLTMLLFRDSMVQAYLGMGMDAAAAEAAIAAVETFWLAPENVLLALATSAAGAVVGYLVGAKFVRRHFRPAGVM
;
A
#
# COMPACT_ATOMS: atom_id res chain seq x y z
N VAL A 1 -4.88 14.06 6.92
CA VAL A 1 -5.37 13.09 7.90
C VAL A 1 -6.57 12.32 7.33
N LEU A 2 -7.69 12.98 6.98
CA LEU A 2 -8.92 12.32 6.49
C LEU A 2 -8.65 11.31 5.35
N MET A 3 -7.84 11.68 4.36
CA MET A 3 -7.52 10.81 3.23
C MET A 3 -6.75 9.56 3.66
N GLY A 4 -5.84 9.67 4.63
CA GLY A 4 -5.15 8.50 5.19
C GLY A 4 -6.10 7.56 5.92
N VAL A 5 -7.06 8.10 6.65
CA VAL A 5 -8.13 7.29 7.30
C VAL A 5 -8.99 6.61 6.24
N LEU A 6 -9.38 7.31 5.17
CA LEU A 6 -10.16 6.71 4.07
C LEU A 6 -9.37 5.60 3.35
N MET A 7 -8.07 5.78 3.16
CA MET A 7 -7.19 4.75 2.59
C MET A 7 -7.14 3.51 3.47
N LEU A 8 -7.05 3.68 4.79
CA LEU A 8 -7.09 2.60 5.77
C LEU A 8 -8.42 1.85 5.74
N VAL A 9 -9.53 2.57 5.86
CA VAL A 9 -10.88 1.98 5.83
C VAL A 9 -11.10 1.21 4.53
N ALA A 10 -10.72 1.79 3.39
CA ALA A 10 -10.82 1.13 2.09
C ALA A 10 -10.03 -0.18 2.06
N SER A 11 -8.80 -0.19 2.62
CA SER A 11 -7.97 -1.40 2.68
C SER A 11 -8.61 -2.48 3.52
N LEU A 12 -9.15 -2.14 4.69
CA LEU A 12 -9.84 -3.09 5.57
C LEU A 12 -11.09 -3.67 4.92
N VAL A 13 -11.92 -2.82 4.31
CA VAL A 13 -13.15 -3.25 3.61
C VAL A 13 -12.81 -4.17 2.43
N VAL A 14 -11.77 -3.86 1.67
CA VAL A 14 -11.32 -4.70 0.55
C VAL A 14 -10.75 -6.04 1.04
N ALA A 15 -10.03 -6.06 2.17
CA ALA A 15 -9.41 -7.27 2.69
C ALA A 15 -10.42 -8.28 3.27
N LEU A 16 -11.50 -7.81 3.89
CA LEU A 16 -12.46 -8.67 4.60
C LEU A 16 -13.02 -9.84 3.76
N PRO A 17 -13.53 -9.66 2.53
CA PRO A 17 -14.10 -10.75 1.75
C PRO A 17 -13.06 -11.77 1.28
N PHE A 18 -11.78 -11.41 1.28
CA PHE A 18 -10.69 -12.27 0.80
C PHE A 18 -9.86 -12.89 1.93
N ALA A 19 -10.18 -12.59 3.20
CA ALA A 19 -9.39 -13.00 4.36
C ALA A 19 -9.20 -14.53 4.48
N ALA A 20 -10.13 -15.33 3.94
CA ALA A 20 -10.06 -16.78 3.96
C ALA A 20 -9.17 -17.39 2.86
N SER A 21 -8.66 -16.59 1.92
CA SER A 21 -7.88 -17.09 0.77
C SER A 21 -6.55 -16.37 0.64
N LEU A 22 -5.47 -17.06 0.98
CA LEU A 22 -4.10 -16.52 0.87
C LEU A 22 -3.77 -15.98 -0.54
N PRO A 23 -4.06 -16.68 -1.66
CA PRO A 23 -3.82 -16.12 -2.98
C PRO A 23 -4.61 -14.86 -3.29
N MET A 24 -5.88 -14.79 -2.88
CA MET A 24 -6.71 -13.61 -3.09
C MET A 24 -6.21 -12.43 -2.27
N MET A 25 -5.84 -12.65 -1.02
CA MET A 25 -5.22 -11.63 -0.17
C MET A 25 -3.94 -11.08 -0.78
N TYR A 26 -3.13 -11.94 -1.38
CA TYR A 26 -1.84 -11.56 -1.93
C TYR A 26 -1.93 -10.83 -3.29
N PHE A 27 -2.85 -11.24 -4.16
CA PHE A 27 -2.95 -10.68 -5.52
C PHE A 27 -4.04 -9.64 -5.67
N LEU A 28 -5.24 -9.90 -5.14
CA LEU A 28 -6.40 -9.05 -5.40
C LEU A 28 -6.51 -7.88 -4.44
N VAL A 29 -6.22 -8.08 -3.15
CA VAL A 29 -6.36 -7.00 -2.17
C VAL A 29 -5.45 -5.82 -2.49
N PRO A 30 -4.14 -5.99 -2.76
CA PRO A 30 -3.29 -4.87 -3.15
C PRO A 30 -3.74 -4.18 -4.44
N ALA A 31 -4.22 -4.95 -5.43
CA ALA A 31 -4.68 -4.41 -6.70
C ALA A 31 -5.95 -3.54 -6.55
N ILE A 32 -6.95 -4.03 -5.81
CA ILE A 32 -8.21 -3.31 -5.58
C ILE A 32 -7.98 -2.11 -4.66
N ALA A 33 -7.16 -2.27 -3.62
CA ALA A 33 -6.79 -1.18 -2.73
C ALA A 33 -6.03 -0.07 -3.50
N ALA A 34 -5.10 -0.43 -4.38
CA ALA A 34 -4.35 0.51 -5.21
C ALA A 34 -5.27 1.32 -6.14
N LEU A 35 -6.34 0.72 -6.66
CA LEU A 35 -7.35 1.42 -7.43
C LEU A 35 -7.99 2.55 -6.61
N ILE A 36 -8.42 2.24 -5.39
CA ILE A 36 -9.06 3.23 -4.50
C ILE A 36 -8.04 4.30 -4.06
N TRP A 37 -6.84 3.90 -3.65
CA TRP A 37 -5.77 4.83 -3.26
C TRP A 37 -5.35 5.75 -4.40
N GLY A 38 -5.33 5.23 -5.64
CA GLY A 38 -5.05 6.03 -6.81
C GLY A 38 -6.00 7.22 -6.94
N VAL A 39 -7.29 6.98 -6.78
CA VAL A 39 -8.31 8.05 -6.80
C VAL A 39 -8.08 9.04 -5.64
N LEU A 40 -7.90 8.53 -4.41
CA LEU A 40 -7.74 9.36 -3.22
C LEU A 40 -6.48 10.22 -3.28
N LEU A 41 -5.34 9.65 -3.67
CA LEU A 41 -4.06 10.39 -3.77
C LEU A 41 -4.09 11.44 -4.88
N VAL A 42 -4.72 11.15 -6.03
CA VAL A 42 -4.90 12.15 -7.10
C VAL A 42 -5.75 13.33 -6.61
N VAL A 43 -6.82 13.07 -5.84
CA VAL A 43 -7.62 14.14 -5.23
C VAL A 43 -6.81 14.96 -4.23
N VAL A 44 -5.99 14.30 -3.40
CA VAL A 44 -5.08 15.00 -2.46
C VAL A 44 -4.12 15.91 -3.21
N MET A 45 -3.43 15.39 -4.22
CA MET A 45 -2.45 16.15 -5.01
C MET A 45 -3.09 17.33 -5.74
N ALA A 46 -4.30 17.15 -6.25
CA ALA A 46 -5.03 18.20 -6.94
C ALA A 46 -5.56 19.30 -6.00
N LYS A 47 -6.02 18.93 -4.80
CA LYS A 47 -6.58 19.88 -3.83
C LYS A 47 -5.54 20.57 -2.96
N CYS A 48 -4.44 19.90 -2.69
CA CYS A 48 -3.39 20.33 -1.78
C CYS A 48 -1.99 20.11 -2.42
N PRO A 49 -1.63 20.87 -3.48
CA PRO A 49 -0.34 20.70 -4.16
C PRO A 49 0.80 21.32 -3.33
N ARG A 50 1.01 20.83 -2.13
CA ARG A 50 2.02 21.33 -1.17
C ARG A 50 2.82 20.17 -0.62
N THR A 51 4.09 20.42 -0.33
CA THR A 51 4.97 19.46 0.35
C THR A 51 4.32 18.93 1.62
N GLY A 52 4.36 17.62 1.80
CA GLY A 52 3.73 16.89 2.90
C GLY A 52 2.28 16.42 2.62
N ALA A 53 1.67 16.87 1.53
CA ALA A 53 0.27 16.52 1.24
C ALA A 53 0.07 15.02 0.99
N VAL A 54 1.03 14.35 0.37
CA VAL A 54 1.03 12.90 0.15
C VAL A 54 1.64 12.18 1.35
N PHE A 55 2.65 12.74 1.98
CA PHE A 55 3.31 12.12 3.15
C PHE A 55 2.35 11.91 4.33
N VAL A 56 1.51 12.90 4.65
CA VAL A 56 0.57 12.78 5.77
C VAL A 56 -0.40 11.59 5.65
N PRO A 57 -1.07 11.33 4.51
CA PRO A 57 -1.83 10.10 4.32
C PRO A 57 -1.03 8.82 4.54
N PHE A 58 0.22 8.76 4.09
CA PHE A 58 1.10 7.59 4.29
C PHE A 58 1.42 7.38 5.77
N VAL A 59 1.73 8.45 6.52
CA VAL A 59 1.97 8.36 7.97
C VAL A 59 0.74 7.87 8.72
N VAL A 60 -0.44 8.36 8.38
CA VAL A 60 -1.70 7.89 8.99
C VAL A 60 -1.93 6.41 8.69
N TYR A 61 -1.65 5.97 7.46
CA TYR A 61 -1.74 4.57 7.07
C TYR A 61 -0.69 3.70 7.79
N ALA A 62 0.55 4.19 7.91
CA ALA A 62 1.62 3.52 8.64
C ALA A 62 1.32 3.36 10.14
N ALA A 63 0.64 4.33 10.75
CA ALA A 63 0.27 4.28 12.16
C ALA A 63 -0.62 3.08 12.50
N TYR A 64 -1.47 2.64 11.57
CA TYR A 64 -2.25 1.40 11.73
C TYR A 64 -1.35 0.17 11.81
N PHE A 65 -0.36 0.05 10.92
CA PHE A 65 0.57 -1.09 10.94
C PHE A 65 1.46 -1.07 12.18
N LEU A 66 1.84 0.12 12.64
CA LEU A 66 2.56 0.27 13.90
C LEU A 66 1.71 -0.20 15.08
N ALA A 67 0.44 0.20 15.13
CA ALA A 67 -0.49 -0.23 16.19
C ALA A 67 -0.82 -1.73 16.15
N SER A 68 -0.77 -2.35 14.96
CA SER A 68 -0.95 -3.81 14.78
C SER A 68 0.34 -4.62 15.01
N GLY A 69 1.43 -3.99 15.44
CA GLY A 69 2.71 -4.66 15.69
C GLY A 69 3.59 -4.86 14.44
N SER A 70 3.14 -4.46 13.26
CA SER A 70 3.88 -4.61 12.00
C SER A 70 4.84 -3.42 11.76
N VAL A 71 5.81 -3.24 12.66
CA VAL A 71 6.74 -2.09 12.69
C VAL A 71 7.50 -1.92 11.37
N TYR A 72 7.95 -3.03 10.78
CA TYR A 72 8.73 -2.98 9.54
C TYR A 72 7.89 -2.52 8.34
N VAL A 73 6.65 -2.99 8.23
CA VAL A 73 5.71 -2.52 7.19
C VAL A 73 5.40 -1.04 7.38
N ALA A 74 5.19 -0.61 8.62
CA ALA A 74 5.00 0.81 8.93
C ALA A 74 6.19 1.66 8.49
N ALA A 75 7.42 1.21 8.79
CA ALA A 75 8.64 1.90 8.37
C ALA A 75 8.77 1.99 6.84
N MET A 76 8.47 0.90 6.12
CA MET A 76 8.47 0.90 4.65
C MET A 76 7.46 1.89 4.06
N ILE A 77 6.26 1.99 4.64
CA ILE A 77 5.24 2.95 4.20
C ILE A 77 5.71 4.38 4.44
N VAL A 78 6.33 4.68 5.57
CA VAL A 78 6.89 6.01 5.86
C VAL A 78 7.99 6.37 4.85
N VAL A 79 8.91 5.46 4.57
CA VAL A 79 9.96 5.64 3.56
C VAL A 79 9.36 5.88 2.18
N ALA A 80 8.36 5.09 1.77
CA ALA A 80 7.66 5.31 0.51
C ALA A 80 6.97 6.67 0.43
N GLY A 81 6.42 7.14 1.55
CA GLY A 81 5.83 8.48 1.66
C GLY A 81 6.87 9.58 1.46
N LEU A 82 8.05 9.45 2.08
CA LEU A 82 9.17 10.38 1.90
C LEU A 82 9.68 10.38 0.45
N LEU A 83 9.91 9.21 -0.13
CA LEU A 83 10.32 9.08 -1.53
C LEU A 83 9.29 9.69 -2.47
N SER A 84 8.00 9.49 -2.20
CA SER A 84 6.90 10.09 -2.96
C SER A 84 6.96 11.62 -2.92
N GLU A 85 7.19 12.21 -1.75
CA GLU A 85 7.35 13.67 -1.62
C GLU A 85 8.58 14.16 -2.36
N CYS A 86 9.72 13.48 -2.26
CA CYS A 86 10.94 13.84 -3.00
C CYS A 86 10.69 13.89 -4.52
N VAL A 87 9.95 12.92 -5.06
CA VAL A 87 9.60 12.90 -6.50
C VAL A 87 8.63 14.03 -6.87
N LEU A 88 7.75 14.43 -5.94
CA LEU A 88 6.77 15.48 -6.18
C LEU A 88 7.33 16.90 -5.98
N LEU A 89 8.52 17.06 -5.43
CA LEU A 89 9.17 18.37 -5.33
C LEU A 89 9.36 19.02 -6.71
N GLY A 90 9.44 20.35 -6.75
CA GLY A 90 9.70 21.08 -7.99
C GLY A 90 8.57 20.96 -9.03
N GLY A 91 7.29 20.97 -8.59
CA GLY A 91 6.12 20.97 -9.47
C GLY A 91 5.61 19.57 -9.85
N GLY A 92 6.11 18.52 -9.22
CA GLY A 92 5.70 17.13 -9.47
C GLY A 92 4.21 16.86 -9.20
N TYR A 93 3.57 17.63 -8.32
CA TYR A 93 2.13 17.55 -8.03
C TYR A 93 1.24 17.79 -9.26
N ALA A 94 1.69 18.60 -10.22
CA ALA A 94 0.99 18.86 -11.48
C ALA A 94 1.37 17.87 -12.59
N SER A 95 2.42 17.06 -12.37
CA SER A 95 2.94 16.13 -13.35
C SER A 95 2.18 14.80 -13.33
N THR A 96 1.68 14.36 -14.46
CA THR A 96 1.01 13.04 -14.58
C THR A 96 1.96 11.89 -14.25
N VAL A 97 3.19 11.95 -14.72
CA VAL A 97 4.18 10.87 -14.48
C VAL A 97 4.62 10.84 -13.02
N ARG A 98 5.02 12.00 -12.48
CA ARG A 98 5.47 12.08 -11.08
C ARG A 98 4.34 11.81 -10.09
N GLY A 99 3.13 12.28 -10.39
CA GLY A 99 1.94 12.03 -9.54
C GLY A 99 1.51 10.57 -9.52
N PHE A 100 1.91 9.75 -10.48
CA PHE A 100 1.65 8.31 -10.46
C PHE A 100 2.56 7.56 -9.47
N VAL A 101 3.78 8.04 -9.23
CA VAL A 101 4.78 7.36 -8.37
C VAL A 101 4.28 7.07 -6.96
N PRO A 102 3.64 7.99 -6.23
CA PRO A 102 3.08 7.69 -4.90
C PRO A 102 2.10 6.51 -4.88
N VAL A 103 1.23 6.43 -5.89
CA VAL A 103 0.25 5.35 -5.99
C VAL A 103 0.94 4.02 -6.22
N LEU A 104 1.92 3.99 -7.12
CA LEU A 104 2.69 2.80 -7.43
C LEU A 104 3.52 2.32 -6.23
N LEU A 105 4.24 3.22 -5.57
CA LEU A 105 5.06 2.88 -4.40
C LEU A 105 4.21 2.31 -3.27
N LEU A 106 3.08 2.94 -2.96
CA LEU A 106 2.20 2.43 -1.91
C LEU A 106 1.62 1.06 -2.26
N SER A 107 1.20 0.85 -3.52
CA SER A 107 0.65 -0.42 -3.96
C SER A 107 1.68 -1.54 -3.90
N TRP A 108 2.92 -1.27 -4.28
CA TRP A 108 4.01 -2.25 -4.20
C TRP A 108 4.41 -2.57 -2.77
N ILE A 109 4.47 -1.57 -1.88
CA ILE A 109 4.73 -1.81 -0.46
C ILE A 109 3.60 -2.62 0.16
N ASN A 110 2.34 -2.34 -0.18
CA ASN A 110 1.23 -3.14 0.32
C ASN A 110 1.27 -4.59 -0.20
N ALA A 111 1.66 -4.80 -1.46
CA ALA A 111 1.80 -6.14 -2.04
C ALA A 111 2.99 -6.90 -1.44
N MET A 112 4.13 -6.22 -1.24
CA MET A 112 5.40 -6.85 -0.86
C MET A 112 5.78 -6.66 0.61
N GLY A 113 5.04 -5.86 1.38
CA GLY A 113 5.42 -5.53 2.76
C GLY A 113 5.63 -6.75 3.65
N SER A 114 4.69 -7.70 3.60
CA SER A 114 4.81 -8.96 4.36
C SER A 114 5.93 -9.85 3.83
N THR A 115 6.10 -9.93 2.51
CA THR A 115 7.18 -10.68 1.86
C THR A 115 8.56 -10.14 2.25
N LEU A 116 8.73 -8.82 2.17
CA LEU A 116 9.97 -8.16 2.58
C LEU A 116 10.24 -8.31 4.08
N THR A 117 9.20 -8.23 4.90
CA THR A 117 9.32 -8.48 6.34
C THR A 117 9.79 -9.91 6.61
N MET A 118 9.24 -10.89 5.91
CA MET A 118 9.64 -12.29 6.03
C MET A 118 11.10 -12.51 5.60
N LEU A 119 11.51 -11.93 4.48
CA LEU A 119 12.89 -12.02 3.99
C LEU A 119 13.92 -11.40 4.94
N LEU A 120 13.60 -10.24 5.53
CA LEU A 120 14.54 -9.47 6.34
C LEU A 120 14.49 -9.80 7.82
N PHE A 121 13.35 -10.28 8.32
CA PHE A 121 13.07 -10.40 9.75
C PHE A 121 12.33 -11.70 10.10
N ARG A 122 12.68 -12.80 9.43
CA ARG A 122 12.07 -14.13 9.61
C ARG A 122 12.01 -14.55 11.07
N ASP A 123 13.12 -14.39 11.79
CA ASP A 123 13.20 -14.77 13.21
C ASP A 123 12.21 -13.99 14.09
N SER A 124 11.98 -12.72 13.79
CA SER A 124 10.98 -11.91 14.50
C SER A 124 9.56 -12.40 14.26
N MET A 125 9.26 -12.95 13.08
CA MET A 125 7.97 -13.57 12.79
C MET A 125 7.80 -14.89 13.53
N VAL A 126 8.85 -15.72 13.61
CA VAL A 126 8.86 -16.95 14.45
C VAL A 126 8.56 -16.60 15.90
N GLN A 127 9.26 -15.62 16.45
CA GLN A 127 9.03 -15.17 17.83
C GLN A 127 7.59 -14.64 18.05
N ALA A 128 7.01 -13.97 17.07
CA ALA A 128 5.62 -13.52 17.15
C ALA A 128 4.64 -14.69 17.23
N TYR A 129 4.82 -15.73 16.42
CA TYR A 129 3.99 -16.94 16.48
C TYR A 129 4.15 -17.72 17.80
N LEU A 130 5.39 -17.82 18.31
CA LEU A 130 5.65 -18.41 19.64
C LEU A 130 4.94 -17.59 20.74
N GLY A 131 4.98 -16.26 20.65
CA GLY A 131 4.27 -15.36 21.57
C GLY A 131 2.74 -15.49 21.53
N MET A 132 2.18 -15.98 20.40
CA MET A 132 0.76 -16.31 20.25
C MET A 132 0.39 -17.70 20.81
N GLY A 133 1.38 -18.42 21.37
CA GLY A 133 1.17 -19.74 21.97
C GLY A 133 1.32 -20.92 21.01
N MET A 134 1.85 -20.70 19.81
CA MET A 134 2.22 -21.80 18.91
C MET A 134 3.47 -22.53 19.44
N ASP A 135 3.53 -23.85 19.26
CA ASP A 135 4.79 -24.56 19.47
C ASP A 135 5.81 -24.25 18.35
N ALA A 136 7.09 -24.49 18.62
CA ALA A 136 8.16 -24.13 17.72
C ALA A 136 8.07 -24.82 16.35
N ALA A 137 7.66 -26.09 16.32
CA ALA A 137 7.54 -26.84 15.07
C ALA A 137 6.36 -26.33 14.21
N ALA A 138 5.22 -26.01 14.86
CA ALA A 138 4.07 -25.43 14.18
C ALA A 138 4.36 -24.03 13.67
N ALA A 139 5.06 -23.19 14.44
CA ALA A 139 5.47 -21.86 14.03
C ALA A 139 6.39 -21.90 12.80
N GLU A 140 7.40 -22.75 12.83
CA GLU A 140 8.32 -22.94 11.69
C GLU A 140 7.59 -23.48 10.45
N ALA A 141 6.73 -24.48 10.60
CA ALA A 141 5.96 -25.05 9.49
C ALA A 141 5.01 -24.01 8.86
N ALA A 142 4.34 -23.19 9.68
CA ALA A 142 3.46 -22.13 9.22
C ALA A 142 4.23 -21.07 8.41
N ILE A 143 5.40 -20.65 8.90
CA ILE A 143 6.26 -19.70 8.21
C ILE A 143 6.80 -20.29 6.90
N ALA A 144 7.28 -21.53 6.91
CA ALA A 144 7.81 -22.18 5.72
C ALA A 144 6.73 -22.32 4.62
N ALA A 145 5.48 -22.61 4.97
CA ALA A 145 4.38 -22.69 4.01
C ALA A 145 4.08 -21.33 3.37
N VAL A 146 4.06 -20.26 4.14
CA VAL A 146 3.84 -18.91 3.64
C VAL A 146 5.04 -18.43 2.82
N GLU A 147 6.25 -18.71 3.29
CA GLU A 147 7.51 -18.38 2.61
C GLU A 147 7.58 -19.00 1.22
N THR A 148 7.29 -20.31 1.11
CA THR A 148 7.26 -21.02 -0.16
C THR A 148 6.31 -20.37 -1.18
N PHE A 149 5.16 -19.89 -0.73
CA PHE A 149 4.19 -19.21 -1.60
C PHE A 149 4.62 -17.78 -1.94
N TRP A 150 5.02 -16.99 -0.95
CA TRP A 150 5.26 -15.56 -1.13
C TRP A 150 6.61 -15.25 -1.79
N LEU A 151 7.60 -16.12 -1.65
CA LEU A 151 8.91 -15.94 -2.28
C LEU A 151 9.06 -16.62 -3.64
N ALA A 152 8.05 -17.36 -4.10
CA ALA A 152 8.03 -17.89 -5.45
C ALA A 152 8.12 -16.75 -6.48
N PRO A 153 9.13 -16.70 -7.36
CA PRO A 153 9.35 -15.56 -8.26
C PRO A 153 8.12 -15.21 -9.11
N GLU A 154 7.38 -16.23 -9.55
CA GLU A 154 6.15 -16.07 -10.32
C GLU A 154 5.06 -15.35 -9.51
N ASN A 155 4.92 -15.67 -8.22
CA ASN A 155 3.95 -15.04 -7.33
C ASN A 155 4.34 -13.60 -7.02
N VAL A 156 5.62 -13.34 -6.79
CA VAL A 156 6.14 -11.97 -6.59
C VAL A 156 5.87 -11.10 -7.81
N LEU A 157 6.22 -11.60 -9.00
CA LEU A 157 5.99 -10.87 -10.25
C LEU A 157 4.50 -10.63 -10.50
N LEU A 158 3.66 -11.63 -10.26
CA LEU A 158 2.21 -11.51 -10.42
C LEU A 158 1.62 -10.49 -9.45
N ALA A 159 2.05 -10.50 -8.18
CA ALA A 159 1.59 -9.54 -7.17
C ALA A 159 2.00 -8.09 -7.52
N LEU A 160 3.23 -7.90 -7.97
CA LEU A 160 3.70 -6.58 -8.43
C LEU A 160 2.95 -6.12 -9.68
N ALA A 161 2.71 -7.01 -10.64
CA ALA A 161 1.99 -6.69 -11.88
C ALA A 161 0.51 -6.35 -11.61
N THR A 162 -0.18 -7.15 -10.81
CA THR A 162 -1.59 -6.91 -10.47
C THR A 162 -1.78 -5.64 -9.66
N SER A 163 -0.91 -5.37 -8.68
CA SER A 163 -0.94 -4.14 -7.89
C SER A 163 -0.61 -2.91 -8.74
N ALA A 164 0.36 -3.01 -9.66
CA ALA A 164 0.67 -1.95 -10.61
C ALA A 164 -0.51 -1.67 -11.58
N ALA A 165 -1.18 -2.71 -12.07
CA ALA A 165 -2.38 -2.55 -12.89
C ALA A 165 -3.48 -1.81 -12.13
N GLY A 166 -3.73 -2.18 -10.86
CA GLY A 166 -4.66 -1.48 -9.98
C GLY A 166 -4.27 0.00 -9.79
N ALA A 167 -2.98 0.27 -9.57
CA ALA A 167 -2.44 1.63 -9.43
C ALA A 167 -2.65 2.46 -10.71
N VAL A 168 -2.39 1.90 -11.89
CA VAL A 168 -2.61 2.58 -13.18
C VAL A 168 -4.08 2.93 -13.35
N VAL A 169 -4.98 1.96 -13.17
CA VAL A 169 -6.41 2.19 -13.32
C VAL A 169 -6.89 3.23 -12.30
N GLY A 170 -6.51 3.09 -11.03
CA GLY A 170 -6.89 4.03 -9.97
C GLY A 170 -6.42 5.45 -10.24
N TYR A 171 -5.18 5.61 -10.67
CA TYR A 171 -4.63 6.90 -11.04
C TYR A 171 -5.37 7.54 -12.22
N LEU A 172 -5.63 6.77 -13.29
CA LEU A 172 -6.34 7.27 -14.47
C LEU A 172 -7.79 7.66 -14.15
N VAL A 173 -8.49 6.84 -13.35
CA VAL A 173 -9.85 7.14 -12.88
C VAL A 173 -9.84 8.40 -12.03
N GLY A 174 -8.91 8.52 -11.08
CA GLY A 174 -8.75 9.70 -10.23
C GLY A 174 -8.46 10.96 -11.05
N ALA A 175 -7.54 10.89 -12.02
CA ALA A 175 -7.21 12.00 -12.90
C ALA A 175 -8.41 12.43 -13.77
N LYS A 176 -9.20 11.47 -14.28
CA LYS A 176 -10.43 11.75 -15.02
C LYS A 176 -11.49 12.39 -14.14
N PHE A 177 -11.65 11.87 -12.91
CA PHE A 177 -12.60 12.39 -11.91
C PHE A 177 -12.27 13.85 -11.56
N VAL A 178 -11.01 14.15 -11.24
CA VAL A 178 -10.54 15.51 -10.93
C VAL A 178 -10.79 16.46 -12.10
N ARG A 179 -10.42 16.06 -13.32
CA ARG A 179 -10.64 16.90 -14.52
C ARG A 179 -12.11 17.20 -14.77
N ARG A 180 -12.98 16.22 -14.55
CA ARG A 180 -14.41 16.37 -14.87
C ARG A 180 -15.21 17.15 -13.83
N HIS A 181 -14.84 17.00 -12.55
CA HIS A 181 -15.68 17.54 -11.46
C HIS A 181 -15.07 18.74 -10.73
N PHE A 182 -13.74 18.84 -10.64
CA PHE A 182 -13.12 19.92 -9.87
C PHE A 182 -12.66 21.11 -10.71
N ARG A 183 -12.16 20.90 -11.93
CA ARG A 183 -11.78 22.02 -12.81
C ARG A 183 -12.96 22.90 -13.22
N PRO A 184 -14.12 22.36 -13.66
CA PRO A 184 -15.27 23.18 -14.01
C PRO A 184 -15.87 23.95 -12.82
N ALA A 185 -15.71 23.43 -11.61
CA ALA A 185 -16.22 24.04 -10.38
C ALA A 185 -15.33 25.19 -9.84
N GLY A 186 -14.24 25.54 -10.52
CA GLY A 186 -13.33 26.61 -10.07
C GLY A 186 -12.64 26.33 -8.74
N VAL A 187 -12.52 25.06 -8.34
CA VAL A 187 -11.99 24.62 -7.04
C VAL A 187 -10.49 24.29 -7.14
N MET A 188 -9.87 24.56 -8.30
CA MET A 188 -8.43 24.45 -8.55
C MET A 188 -7.93 25.65 -9.33
#